data_43889a402912bdf46946815ed47e26d8
#
_entry.id   43889a402912bdf46946815ed47e26d8
#
_cell.length_a   1.000
_cell.length_b   1.000
_cell.length_c   1.000
_cell.angle_alpha   90.00
_cell.angle_beta   90.00
_cell.angle_gamma   90.00
#
_symmetry.space_group_name_H-M   'P 1'
#
loop_
_entity.id
_entity.type
_entity.pdbx_description
1 polymer ?
#
loop_
_entity_poly.entity_id
_entity_poly.type
_entity_poly.pdbx_seq_one_letter_code
_entity_poly.pdbx_strand_id
1 'polypeptide(L)'
;MGLTIHYSLRSNARSIAAVRHAVERLRQRSLDLPFKEVGPLIVLSGEECEYEHREQDDPLRWLLVQASQYIEKNGRHFTVMPSHMIAFDAWPGDGCESSNMGLCRYPTTTLVENHQYPFDQKRIRTGLSGWRWSSFCKTQYASNPQHGGVENFLRCHLSVVRLLDHARELGLLGEVTDESGFFDKRNVKALVQEVGYEHLEADGRREEL
;
A
#
# COMPACT_ATOMS: atom_id res chain seq x y z
N MET A 1 -9.10 -1.79 -18.04
CA MET A 1 -9.08 -2.03 -16.57
C MET A 1 -7.63 -2.08 -16.14
N GLY A 2 -7.30 -1.59 -14.96
CA GLY A 2 -5.90 -1.55 -14.52
C GLY A 2 -5.50 -2.84 -13.78
N LEU A 3 -4.25 -3.30 -13.92
CA LEU A 3 -3.74 -4.44 -13.18
C LEU A 3 -3.11 -3.94 -11.86
N THR A 4 -3.95 -3.83 -10.85
CA THR A 4 -3.58 -3.36 -9.51
C THR A 4 -3.76 -4.48 -8.49
N ILE A 5 -2.81 -4.61 -7.58
CA ILE A 5 -2.91 -5.50 -6.42
C ILE A 5 -3.20 -4.61 -5.21
N HIS A 6 -4.39 -4.73 -4.64
CA HIS A 6 -4.77 -4.11 -3.37
C HIS A 6 -4.54 -5.09 -2.24
N TYR A 7 -4.02 -4.63 -1.12
CA TYR A 7 -3.74 -5.50 0.02
C TYR A 7 -3.83 -4.77 1.35
N SER A 8 -4.07 -5.56 2.40
CA SER A 8 -4.01 -5.07 3.77
C SER A 8 -3.14 -5.98 4.65
N LEU A 9 -2.50 -5.37 5.65
CA LEU A 9 -1.74 -6.08 6.68
C LEU A 9 -2.33 -5.78 8.05
N ARG A 10 -2.28 -6.74 8.96
CA ARG A 10 -2.82 -6.62 10.31
C ARG A 10 -1.92 -7.33 11.32
N SER A 11 -1.82 -6.77 12.52
CA SER A 11 -1.18 -7.43 13.65
C SER A 11 -1.85 -7.05 14.97
N ASN A 12 -2.05 -8.03 15.84
CA ASN A 12 -2.53 -7.83 17.20
C ASN A 12 -1.37 -7.81 18.22
N ALA A 13 -0.13 -7.74 17.77
CA ALA A 13 1.03 -7.68 18.64
C ALA A 13 0.95 -6.44 19.55
N ARG A 14 1.19 -6.64 20.84
CA ARG A 14 1.16 -5.56 21.84
C ARG A 14 2.45 -4.76 21.88
N SER A 15 3.57 -5.41 21.56
CA SER A 15 4.90 -4.82 21.60
C SER A 15 5.25 -4.15 20.28
N ILE A 16 5.70 -2.90 20.34
CA ILE A 16 6.25 -2.17 19.18
C ILE A 16 7.46 -2.93 18.60
N ALA A 17 8.31 -3.50 19.46
CA ALA A 17 9.46 -4.27 19.02
C ALA A 17 9.08 -5.52 18.20
N ALA A 18 8.00 -6.22 18.58
CA ALA A 18 7.50 -7.36 17.81
C ALA A 18 6.97 -6.93 16.43
N VAL A 19 6.26 -5.80 16.37
CA VAL A 19 5.76 -5.25 15.11
C VAL A 19 6.91 -4.78 14.22
N ARG A 20 7.89 -4.09 14.79
CA ARG A 20 9.09 -3.67 14.08
C ARG A 20 9.82 -4.87 13.48
N HIS A 21 10.06 -5.91 14.27
CA HIS A 21 10.69 -7.13 13.79
C HIS A 21 9.91 -7.79 12.65
N ALA A 22 8.58 -7.80 12.71
CA ALA A 22 7.75 -8.35 11.64
C ALA A 22 7.88 -7.54 10.33
N VAL A 23 7.90 -6.20 10.41
CA VAL A 23 8.09 -5.32 9.23
C VAL A 23 9.53 -5.42 8.71
N GLU A 24 10.54 -5.56 9.58
CA GLU A 24 11.93 -5.83 9.18
C GLU A 24 12.06 -7.14 8.39
N ARG A 25 11.33 -8.19 8.77
CA ARG A 25 11.29 -9.45 8.02
C ARG A 25 10.66 -9.28 6.63
N LEU A 26 9.58 -8.50 6.52
CA LEU A 26 9.00 -8.16 5.20
C LEU A 26 10.01 -7.39 4.35
N ARG A 27 10.69 -6.41 4.94
CA ARG A 27 11.71 -5.63 4.23
C ARG A 27 12.87 -6.51 3.78
N GLN A 28 13.37 -7.40 4.63
CA GLN A 28 14.42 -8.34 4.25
C GLN A 28 13.96 -9.22 3.08
N ARG A 29 12.72 -9.71 3.12
CA ARG A 29 12.16 -10.48 2.00
C ARG A 29 12.09 -9.67 0.71
N SER A 30 11.78 -8.38 0.78
CA SER A 30 11.79 -7.50 -0.40
C SER A 30 13.19 -7.36 -0.98
N LEU A 31 14.23 -7.27 -0.14
CA LEU A 31 15.64 -7.24 -0.56
C LEU A 31 16.09 -8.55 -1.23
N ASP A 32 15.50 -9.69 -0.83
CA ASP A 32 15.78 -11.01 -1.40
C ASP A 32 15.00 -11.28 -2.71
N LEU A 33 14.01 -10.44 -3.03
CA LEU A 33 13.20 -10.51 -4.24
C LEU A 33 13.72 -9.50 -5.28
N PRO A 34 13.43 -9.69 -6.58
CA PRO A 34 13.94 -8.82 -7.62
C PRO A 34 13.18 -7.47 -7.71
N PHE A 35 12.96 -6.80 -6.58
CA PHE A 35 12.57 -5.41 -6.55
C PHE A 35 13.71 -4.53 -7.07
N LYS A 36 13.37 -3.48 -7.81
CA LYS A 36 14.39 -2.55 -8.33
C LYS A 36 14.98 -1.67 -7.23
N GLU A 37 14.15 -1.32 -6.25
CA GLU A 37 14.56 -0.53 -5.10
C GLU A 37 13.76 -0.95 -3.87
N VAL A 38 14.41 -0.96 -2.71
CA VAL A 38 13.80 -1.17 -1.38
C VAL A 38 14.34 -0.11 -0.44
N GLY A 39 13.47 0.79 -0.03
CA GLY A 39 13.80 1.91 0.84
C GLY A 39 14.19 1.51 2.27
N PRO A 40 14.64 2.45 3.08
CA PRO A 40 14.95 2.23 4.48
C PRO A 40 13.70 1.89 5.30
N LEU A 41 13.88 1.25 6.45
CA LEU A 41 12.82 1.13 7.43
C LEU A 41 12.57 2.49 8.09
N ILE A 42 11.35 2.97 8.00
CA ILE A 42 10.88 4.23 8.57
C ILE A 42 10.09 3.91 9.83
N VAL A 43 10.42 4.58 10.94
CA VAL A 43 9.73 4.46 12.22
C VAL A 43 9.37 5.85 12.69
N LEU A 44 8.09 6.16 12.75
CA LEU A 44 7.57 7.47 13.19
C LEU A 44 6.62 7.29 14.38
N SER A 45 6.52 8.32 15.23
CA SER A 45 5.64 8.33 16.38
C SER A 45 5.14 9.73 16.73
N GLY A 46 3.91 9.81 17.26
CA GLY A 46 3.31 11.08 17.66
C GLY A 46 3.19 12.06 16.51
N GLU A 47 3.65 13.28 16.69
CA GLU A 47 3.57 14.38 15.71
C GLU A 47 4.36 14.10 14.42
N GLU A 48 5.38 13.24 14.45
CA GLU A 48 6.10 12.85 13.25
C GLU A 48 5.21 12.12 12.24
N CYS A 49 4.07 11.55 12.69
CA CYS A 49 3.11 10.86 11.85
C CYS A 49 2.15 11.80 11.11
N GLU A 50 2.24 13.10 11.30
CA GLU A 50 1.40 14.07 10.62
C GLU A 50 2.05 14.56 9.32
N TYR A 51 1.30 14.49 8.20
CA TYR A 51 1.82 14.89 6.90
C TYR A 51 1.61 16.36 6.58
N GLU A 52 0.72 17.06 7.30
CA GLU A 52 0.37 18.47 7.05
C GLU A 52 1.54 19.41 7.24
N HIS A 53 2.46 19.06 8.13
CA HIS A 53 3.67 19.84 8.43
C HIS A 53 4.86 19.49 7.51
N ARG A 54 4.69 18.58 6.54
CA ARG A 54 5.75 18.18 5.62
C ARG A 54 5.64 18.92 4.31
N GLU A 55 6.78 19.25 3.73
CA GLU A 55 6.87 19.86 2.40
C GLU A 55 6.27 18.92 1.34
N GLN A 56 5.82 19.49 0.22
CA GLN A 56 5.13 18.71 -0.83
C GLN A 56 6.05 17.68 -1.51
N ASP A 57 7.33 17.92 -1.56
CA ASP A 57 8.37 17.08 -2.16
C ASP A 57 9.00 16.09 -1.15
N ASP A 58 8.61 16.13 0.14
CA ASP A 58 9.07 15.15 1.12
C ASP A 58 8.53 13.74 0.76
N PRO A 59 9.39 12.75 0.44
CA PRO A 59 8.96 11.40 0.12
C PRO A 59 8.13 10.74 1.23
N LEU A 60 8.37 11.10 2.49
CA LEU A 60 7.62 10.59 3.64
C LEU A 60 6.18 11.09 3.67
N ARG A 61 5.88 12.23 3.05
CA ARG A 61 4.53 12.75 2.95
C ARG A 61 3.59 11.76 2.27
N TRP A 62 4.00 11.18 1.15
CA TRP A 62 3.19 10.20 0.42
C TRP A 62 2.95 8.92 1.22
N LEU A 63 3.97 8.45 1.92
CA LEU A 63 3.85 7.29 2.80
C LEU A 63 2.85 7.55 3.95
N LEU A 64 2.85 8.76 4.52
CA LEU A 64 1.93 9.17 5.58
C LEU A 64 0.51 9.38 5.06
N VAL A 65 0.33 9.95 3.85
CA VAL A 65 -0.98 10.06 3.20
C VAL A 65 -1.57 8.66 3.02
N GLN A 66 -0.80 7.70 2.57
CA GLN A 66 -1.23 6.31 2.43
C GLN A 66 -1.52 5.64 3.79
N ALA A 67 -0.77 5.99 4.83
CA ALA A 67 -0.98 5.52 6.18
C ALA A 67 -2.25 6.08 6.84
N SER A 68 -2.80 7.18 6.34
CA SER A 68 -4.02 7.78 6.88
C SER A 68 -5.22 6.83 6.71
N GLN A 69 -6.17 6.91 7.63
CA GLN A 69 -7.41 6.13 7.57
C GLN A 69 -8.62 7.04 7.54
N TYR A 70 -9.60 6.69 6.71
CA TYR A 70 -10.89 7.37 6.69
C TYR A 70 -11.87 6.61 7.58
N ILE A 71 -12.51 7.33 8.48
CA ILE A 71 -13.61 6.81 9.30
C ILE A 71 -14.89 7.57 9.01
N GLU A 72 -16.01 6.87 8.97
CA GLU A 72 -17.32 7.48 8.82
C GLU A 72 -18.04 7.54 10.18
N LYS A 73 -18.56 8.71 10.54
CA LYS A 73 -19.41 8.92 11.71
C LYS A 73 -20.56 9.87 11.37
N ASN A 74 -21.78 9.39 11.54
CA ASN A 74 -23.00 10.16 11.27
C ASN A 74 -23.03 10.78 9.87
N GLY A 75 -22.67 9.98 8.85
CA GLY A 75 -22.64 10.41 7.45
C GLY A 75 -21.51 11.39 7.10
N ARG A 76 -20.50 11.55 7.97
CA ARG A 76 -19.32 12.38 7.73
C ARG A 76 -18.07 11.54 7.74
N HIS A 77 -17.11 11.91 6.88
CA HIS A 77 -15.81 11.27 6.78
C HIS A 77 -14.76 12.10 7.51
N PHE A 78 -13.91 11.43 8.26
CA PHE A 78 -12.80 12.03 8.99
C PHE A 78 -11.52 11.29 8.70
N THR A 79 -10.44 12.02 8.48
CA THR A 79 -9.09 11.46 8.34
C THR A 79 -8.49 11.24 9.72
N VAL A 80 -7.92 10.09 9.95
CA VAL A 80 -7.23 9.73 11.20
C VAL A 80 -5.78 9.41 10.85
N MET A 81 -4.86 10.21 11.38
CA MET A 81 -3.44 9.96 11.27
C MET A 81 -3.00 8.87 12.26
N PRO A 82 -1.99 8.06 11.92
CA PRO A 82 -1.45 7.09 12.85
C PRO A 82 -0.74 7.78 14.03
N SER A 83 -0.75 7.14 15.19
CA SER A 83 0.08 7.53 16.33
C SER A 83 1.46 6.88 16.32
N HIS A 84 1.61 5.80 15.54
CA HIS A 84 2.87 5.11 15.25
C HIS A 84 2.81 4.52 13.85
N MET A 85 3.90 4.60 13.13
CA MET A 85 4.09 3.98 11.82
C MET A 85 5.44 3.28 11.77
N ILE A 86 5.44 2.05 11.28
CA ILE A 86 6.64 1.29 10.93
C ILE A 86 6.42 0.78 9.52
N ALA A 87 7.13 1.33 8.54
CA ALA A 87 6.88 1.07 7.14
C ALA A 87 8.15 1.22 6.30
N PHE A 88 8.11 0.74 5.08
CA PHE A 88 9.10 0.96 4.04
C PHE A 88 8.42 0.96 2.67
N ASP A 89 9.04 1.58 1.71
CA ASP A 89 8.67 1.48 0.31
C ASP A 89 9.48 0.38 -0.39
N ALA A 90 8.86 -0.27 -1.38
CA ALA A 90 9.53 -1.23 -2.25
C ALA A 90 9.04 -1.02 -3.68
N TRP A 91 9.94 -0.61 -4.56
CA TRP A 91 9.61 -0.35 -5.96
C TRP A 91 9.92 -1.58 -6.82
N PRO A 92 8.89 -2.23 -7.41
CA PRO A 92 9.10 -3.44 -8.19
C PRO A 92 9.91 -3.19 -9.47
N GLY A 93 9.75 -2.02 -10.09
CA GLY A 93 10.46 -1.64 -11.31
C GLY A 93 9.73 -0.64 -12.17
N ASP A 94 10.32 -0.33 -13.32
CA ASP A 94 9.81 0.68 -14.25
C ASP A 94 8.38 0.35 -14.68
N GLY A 95 7.54 1.37 -14.74
CA GLY A 95 6.11 1.24 -15.04
C GLY A 95 5.26 0.71 -13.87
N CYS A 96 5.81 0.57 -12.65
CA CYS A 96 5.06 0.22 -11.46
C CYS A 96 4.95 1.39 -10.49
N GLU A 97 3.89 1.37 -9.69
CA GLU A 97 3.85 2.14 -8.44
C GLU A 97 4.59 1.38 -7.33
N SER A 98 5.03 2.11 -6.30
CA SER A 98 5.67 1.49 -5.15
C SER A 98 4.70 0.59 -4.39
N SER A 99 5.19 -0.58 -3.98
CA SER A 99 4.51 -1.51 -3.10
C SER A 99 4.90 -1.19 -1.66
N ASN A 100 4.20 -0.23 -1.04
CA ASN A 100 4.52 0.20 0.31
C ASN A 100 4.02 -0.82 1.35
N MET A 101 4.89 -1.22 2.26
CA MET A 101 4.62 -2.21 3.28
C MET A 101 4.84 -1.62 4.67
N GLY A 102 3.91 -1.91 5.58
CA GLY A 102 4.06 -1.39 6.93
C GLY A 102 2.96 -1.82 7.88
N LEU A 103 3.01 -1.28 9.07
CA LEU A 103 1.99 -1.40 10.10
C LEU A 103 1.87 -0.08 10.85
N CYS A 104 0.65 0.41 10.98
CA CYS A 104 0.30 1.62 11.71
C CYS A 104 -0.60 1.31 12.90
N ARG A 105 -0.38 2.03 13.99
CA ARG A 105 -1.28 2.08 15.14
C ARG A 105 -1.96 3.44 15.19
N TYR A 106 -3.27 3.43 15.40
CA TYR A 106 -4.08 4.65 15.40
C TYR A 106 -4.56 5.00 16.81
N PRO A 107 -4.82 6.29 17.09
CA PRO A 107 -5.43 6.71 18.34
C PRO A 107 -6.85 6.12 18.45
N THR A 108 -7.25 5.76 19.67
CA THR A 108 -8.62 5.26 19.92
C THR A 108 -9.69 6.33 19.79
N THR A 109 -9.29 7.59 19.90
CA THR A 109 -10.14 8.77 19.73
C THR A 109 -9.40 9.83 18.95
N THR A 110 -10.12 10.64 18.16
CA THR A 110 -9.59 11.82 17.47
C THR A 110 -10.46 13.04 17.75
N LEU A 111 -9.88 14.22 17.62
CA LEU A 111 -10.61 15.49 17.68
C LEU A 111 -11.13 15.81 16.28
N VAL A 112 -12.36 16.25 16.19
CA VAL A 112 -12.98 16.70 14.94
C VAL A 112 -13.61 18.07 15.17
N GLU A 113 -13.44 18.96 14.21
CA GLU A 113 -14.06 20.28 14.27
C GLU A 113 -15.56 20.19 14.06
N ASN A 114 -16.28 21.00 14.83
CA ASN A 114 -17.70 21.20 14.61
C ASN A 114 -17.88 22.30 13.55
N HIS A 115 -18.39 21.95 12.37
CA HIS A 115 -18.58 22.91 11.28
C HIS A 115 -19.56 24.05 11.62
N GLN A 116 -20.46 23.86 12.59
CA GLN A 116 -21.36 24.94 13.06
C GLN A 116 -20.64 25.90 14.02
N TYR A 117 -19.63 25.41 14.72
CA TYR A 117 -18.84 26.16 15.68
C TYR A 117 -17.36 25.76 15.53
N PRO A 118 -16.58 26.46 14.68
CA PRO A 118 -15.18 26.06 14.37
C PRO A 118 -14.25 25.96 15.59
N PHE A 119 -14.62 26.59 16.70
CA PHE A 119 -13.88 26.53 17.97
C PHE A 119 -14.33 25.37 18.90
N ASP A 120 -15.38 24.62 18.53
CA ASP A 120 -15.89 23.50 19.31
C ASP A 120 -15.37 22.19 18.74
N GLN A 121 -14.32 21.67 19.35
CA GLN A 121 -13.72 20.39 18.98
C GLN A 121 -14.41 19.26 19.73
N LYS A 122 -14.96 18.32 19.00
CA LYS A 122 -15.58 17.11 19.57
C LYS A 122 -14.64 15.91 19.46
N ARG A 123 -14.48 15.21 20.59
CA ARG A 123 -13.75 13.95 20.60
C ARG A 123 -14.66 12.81 20.16
N ILE A 124 -14.25 12.06 19.14
CA ILE A 124 -14.96 10.89 18.62
C ILE A 124 -14.09 9.63 18.71
N ARG A 125 -14.72 8.46 18.88
CA ARG A 125 -14.02 7.16 18.85
C ARG A 125 -13.72 6.80 17.40
N THR A 126 -12.47 6.43 17.10
CA THR A 126 -12.04 6.02 15.75
C THR A 126 -12.55 4.64 15.38
N GLY A 127 -12.66 3.72 16.34
CA GLY A 127 -12.95 2.31 16.09
C GLY A 127 -11.77 1.52 15.52
N LEU A 128 -10.63 2.18 15.35
CA LEU A 128 -9.40 1.56 14.85
C LEU A 128 -8.67 0.86 15.99
N SER A 129 -8.37 -0.42 15.83
CA SER A 129 -7.69 -1.23 16.84
C SER A 129 -6.57 -2.06 16.22
N GLY A 130 -5.58 -2.44 17.06
CA GLY A 130 -4.40 -3.18 16.62
C GLY A 130 -3.51 -2.37 15.68
N TRP A 131 -2.64 -3.09 14.98
CA TRP A 131 -1.79 -2.55 13.93
C TRP A 131 -2.38 -2.94 12.57
N ARG A 132 -2.43 -1.99 11.65
CA ARG A 132 -3.01 -2.20 10.33
C ARG A 132 -2.31 -1.36 9.27
N TRP A 133 -2.39 -1.83 8.06
CA TRP A 133 -1.91 -1.15 6.87
C TRP A 133 -2.82 -1.49 5.70
N SER A 134 -3.05 -0.55 4.82
CA SER A 134 -3.74 -0.79 3.55
C SER A 134 -2.97 -0.09 2.46
N SER A 135 -2.72 -0.77 1.38
CA SER A 135 -1.95 -0.25 0.26
C SER A 135 -2.35 -0.94 -1.04
N PHE A 136 -1.77 -0.47 -2.10
CA PHE A 136 -1.89 -1.09 -3.41
C PHE A 136 -0.59 -0.91 -4.20
N CYS A 137 -0.44 -1.70 -5.26
CA CYS A 137 0.64 -1.58 -6.22
C CYS A 137 0.09 -1.78 -7.63
N LYS A 138 0.13 -0.75 -8.43
CA LYS A 138 -0.25 -0.83 -9.84
C LYS A 138 0.95 -1.28 -10.64
N THR A 139 0.81 -2.41 -11.32
CA THR A 139 1.90 -3.02 -12.12
C THR A 139 1.65 -2.96 -13.63
N GLN A 140 0.48 -2.50 -14.05
CA GLN A 140 0.00 -2.51 -15.42
C GLN A 140 1.02 -1.94 -16.43
N TYR A 141 1.56 -0.76 -16.15
CA TYR A 141 2.43 -0.07 -17.11
C TYR A 141 3.82 -0.69 -17.24
N ALA A 142 4.18 -1.63 -16.36
CA ALA A 142 5.42 -2.39 -16.47
C ALA A 142 5.46 -3.26 -17.75
N SER A 143 4.28 -3.55 -18.33
CA SER A 143 4.16 -4.28 -19.59
C SER A 143 4.48 -3.45 -20.85
N ASN A 144 4.63 -2.12 -20.70
CA ASN A 144 5.00 -1.27 -21.82
C ASN A 144 6.39 -1.71 -22.37
N PRO A 145 6.53 -1.86 -23.72
CA PRO A 145 7.82 -2.19 -24.32
C PRO A 145 8.97 -1.27 -23.89
N GLN A 146 8.70 0.01 -23.61
CA GLN A 146 9.69 0.97 -23.11
C GLN A 146 10.23 0.62 -21.71
N HIS A 147 9.48 -0.17 -20.93
CA HIS A 147 9.84 -0.63 -19.59
C HIS A 147 10.34 -2.09 -19.57
N GLY A 148 10.43 -2.75 -20.73
CA GLY A 148 10.85 -4.15 -20.85
C GLY A 148 9.70 -5.14 -21.11
N GLY A 149 8.49 -4.63 -21.38
CA GLY A 149 7.36 -5.43 -21.85
C GLY A 149 6.85 -6.46 -20.84
N VAL A 150 6.27 -7.54 -21.34
CA VAL A 150 5.64 -8.61 -20.54
C VAL A 150 6.60 -9.24 -19.53
N GLU A 151 7.88 -9.38 -19.87
CA GLU A 151 8.88 -9.95 -18.96
C GLU A 151 9.07 -9.07 -17.72
N ASN A 152 9.23 -7.76 -17.90
CA ASN A 152 9.30 -6.82 -16.78
C ASN A 152 8.03 -6.82 -15.94
N PHE A 153 6.86 -6.83 -16.60
CA PHE A 153 5.58 -6.93 -15.91
C PHE A 153 5.52 -8.19 -15.01
N LEU A 154 5.83 -9.36 -15.57
CA LEU A 154 5.82 -10.61 -14.80
C LEU A 154 6.78 -10.55 -13.62
N ARG A 155 8.00 -10.07 -13.83
CA ARG A 155 8.98 -9.90 -12.76
C ARG A 155 8.44 -9.03 -11.64
N CYS A 156 7.85 -7.87 -11.97
CA CYS A 156 7.31 -6.92 -11.01
C CYS A 156 6.09 -7.49 -10.26
N HIS A 157 5.09 -7.96 -11.01
CA HIS A 157 3.84 -8.46 -10.44
C HIS A 157 4.08 -9.68 -9.53
N LEU A 158 4.88 -10.65 -9.99
CA LEU A 158 5.22 -11.82 -9.20
C LEU A 158 6.05 -11.49 -7.95
N SER A 159 6.88 -10.44 -7.99
CA SER A 159 7.63 -10.00 -6.81
C SER A 159 6.69 -9.49 -5.71
N VAL A 160 5.70 -8.68 -6.08
CA VAL A 160 4.68 -8.20 -5.12
C VAL A 160 3.88 -9.37 -4.54
N VAL A 161 3.41 -10.31 -5.40
CA VAL A 161 2.67 -11.48 -4.93
C VAL A 161 3.50 -12.35 -3.98
N ARG A 162 4.78 -12.61 -4.28
CA ARG A 162 5.68 -13.36 -3.40
C ARG A 162 5.94 -12.68 -2.06
N LEU A 163 5.98 -11.35 -2.06
CA LEU A 163 6.08 -10.58 -0.81
C LEU A 163 4.81 -10.71 0.02
N LEU A 164 3.63 -10.68 -0.60
CA LEU A 164 2.34 -10.90 0.06
C LEU A 164 2.20 -12.34 0.59
N ASP A 165 2.72 -13.34 -0.14
CA ASP A 165 2.80 -14.72 0.37
C ASP A 165 3.64 -14.80 1.64
N HIS A 166 4.78 -14.10 1.67
CA HIS A 166 5.59 -14.02 2.89
C HIS A 166 4.86 -13.29 4.03
N ALA A 167 4.11 -12.24 3.73
CA ALA A 167 3.25 -11.59 4.73
C ALA A 167 2.20 -12.56 5.31
N ARG A 168 1.65 -13.46 4.48
CA ARG A 168 0.74 -14.53 4.91
C ARG A 168 1.44 -15.53 5.85
N GLU A 169 2.65 -15.98 5.51
CA GLU A 169 3.48 -16.86 6.34
C GLU A 169 3.78 -16.24 7.72
N LEU A 170 3.95 -14.92 7.77
CA LEU A 170 4.14 -14.17 9.01
C LEU A 170 2.85 -13.94 9.81
N GLY A 171 1.68 -14.35 9.28
CA GLY A 171 0.38 -14.11 9.90
C GLY A 171 -0.05 -12.63 9.88
N LEU A 172 0.50 -11.84 8.96
CA LEU A 172 0.23 -10.41 8.83
C LEU A 172 -0.79 -10.09 7.74
N LEU A 173 -0.94 -10.96 6.73
CA LEU A 173 -1.78 -10.68 5.57
C LEU A 173 -3.26 -10.64 5.97
N GLY A 174 -3.93 -9.57 5.60
CA GLY A 174 -5.37 -9.41 5.65
C GLY A 174 -6.01 -9.75 4.30
N GLU A 175 -6.76 -8.80 3.77
CA GLU A 175 -7.42 -8.94 2.46
C GLU A 175 -6.45 -8.63 1.32
N VAL A 176 -6.61 -9.36 0.22
CA VAL A 176 -5.93 -9.10 -1.05
C VAL A 176 -6.97 -9.14 -2.17
N THR A 177 -6.94 -8.15 -3.05
CA THR A 177 -7.69 -8.12 -4.30
C THR A 177 -6.71 -7.84 -5.42
N ASP A 178 -6.47 -8.83 -6.25
CA ASP A 178 -5.63 -8.71 -7.44
C ASP A 178 -6.56 -8.69 -8.67
N GLU A 179 -6.58 -7.56 -9.38
CA GLU A 179 -7.45 -7.37 -10.54
C GLU A 179 -7.14 -8.34 -11.68
N SER A 180 -5.90 -8.86 -11.75
CA SER A 180 -5.55 -9.94 -12.69
C SER A 180 -6.08 -11.31 -12.25
N GLY A 181 -6.48 -11.46 -11.00
CA GLY A 181 -6.85 -12.72 -10.38
C GLY A 181 -5.70 -13.72 -10.22
N PHE A 182 -4.46 -13.30 -10.47
CA PHE A 182 -3.30 -14.19 -10.35
C PHE A 182 -3.02 -14.59 -8.90
N PHE A 183 -3.25 -13.67 -7.95
CA PHE A 183 -3.01 -13.96 -6.53
C PHE A 183 -3.75 -15.22 -6.04
N ASP A 184 -4.97 -15.45 -6.53
CA ASP A 184 -5.77 -16.62 -6.14
C ASP A 184 -5.53 -17.81 -7.06
N LYS A 185 -5.51 -17.57 -8.38
CA LYS A 185 -5.51 -18.64 -9.40
C LYS A 185 -4.11 -19.20 -9.70
N ARG A 186 -3.06 -18.41 -9.46
CA ARG A 186 -1.64 -18.75 -9.73
C ARG A 186 -1.37 -19.18 -11.18
N ASN A 187 -2.18 -18.71 -12.11
CA ASN A 187 -2.09 -19.08 -13.52
C ASN A 187 -1.32 -18.01 -14.32
N VAL A 188 -0.03 -18.25 -14.52
CA VAL A 188 0.87 -17.34 -15.25
C VAL A 188 0.43 -17.17 -16.71
N LYS A 189 -0.12 -18.21 -17.36
CA LYS A 189 -0.57 -18.12 -18.76
C LYS A 189 -1.75 -17.16 -18.88
N ALA A 190 -2.71 -17.23 -17.96
CA ALA A 190 -3.83 -16.30 -17.91
C ALA A 190 -3.37 -14.86 -17.64
N LEU A 191 -2.40 -14.68 -16.71
CA LEU A 191 -1.81 -13.38 -16.42
C LEU A 191 -1.15 -12.74 -17.67
N VAL A 192 -0.41 -13.53 -18.45
CA VAL A 192 0.22 -13.07 -19.70
C VAL A 192 -0.83 -12.70 -20.75
N GLN A 193 -1.90 -13.48 -20.87
CA GLN A 193 -2.99 -13.17 -21.80
C GLN A 193 -3.70 -11.88 -21.44
N GLU A 194 -3.98 -11.62 -20.16
CA GLU A 194 -4.62 -10.38 -19.68
C GLU A 194 -3.84 -9.14 -20.12
N VAL A 195 -2.50 -9.17 -19.95
CA VAL A 195 -1.60 -8.09 -20.38
C VAL A 195 -1.60 -7.91 -21.91
N GLY A 196 -1.66 -8.99 -22.65
CA GLY A 196 -1.71 -8.95 -24.12
C GLY A 196 -2.97 -8.29 -24.65
N TYR A 197 -4.12 -8.53 -24.05
CA TYR A 197 -5.39 -7.88 -24.44
C TYR A 197 -5.39 -6.37 -24.18
N GLU A 198 -4.81 -5.92 -23.07
CA GLU A 198 -4.74 -4.49 -22.76
C GLU A 198 -3.90 -3.70 -23.76
N HIS A 199 -2.84 -4.29 -24.32
CA HIS A 199 -2.06 -3.65 -25.38
C HIS A 199 -2.86 -3.50 -26.68
N LEU A 200 -3.65 -4.49 -27.04
CA LEU A 200 -4.49 -4.43 -28.26
C LEU A 200 -5.59 -3.37 -28.12
N GLU A 201 -6.22 -3.23 -26.95
CA GLU A 201 -7.21 -2.18 -26.71
C GLU A 201 -6.60 -0.77 -26.68
N ALA A 202 -5.36 -0.63 -26.21
CA ALA A 202 -4.66 0.66 -26.17
C ALA A 202 -4.22 1.11 -27.58
N ASP A 203 -3.81 0.19 -28.43
CA ASP A 203 -3.44 0.46 -29.82
C ASP A 203 -4.68 0.75 -30.69
N GLY A 204 -5.77 0.00 -30.53
CA GLY A 204 -7.03 0.25 -31.26
C GLY A 204 -7.67 1.61 -30.96
N ARG A 205 -7.46 2.17 -29.79
CA ARG A 205 -7.89 3.53 -29.45
C ARG A 205 -7.03 4.65 -30.03
N ARG A 206 -5.83 4.35 -30.52
CA ARG A 206 -4.95 5.32 -31.21
C ARG A 206 -5.21 5.43 -32.71
N GLU A 207 -5.84 4.43 -33.30
CA GLU A 207 -6.20 4.46 -34.73
C GLU A 207 -7.55 5.16 -35.00
N GLU A 208 -8.35 5.46 -33.96
CA GLU A 208 -9.65 6.16 -34.07
C GLU A 208 -9.58 7.68 -33.75
N LEU A 209 -8.40 8.26 -33.54
CA LEU A 209 -8.16 9.71 -33.32
C LEU A 209 -7.31 10.30 -34.45
#